data_0ef817d935f2a49033899f95e8ea8115
#
_entry.id   0ef817d935f2a49033899f95e8ea8115
#
_cell.length_a   1.000
_cell.length_b   1.000
_cell.length_c   1.000
_cell.angle_alpha   90.00
_cell.angle_beta   90.00
_cell.angle_gamma   90.00
#
_symmetry.space_group_name_H-M   'P 1'
#
loop_
_entity.id
_entity.type
_entity.pdbx_description
1 polymer ?
#
loop_
_entity_poly.entity_id
_entity_poly.type
_entity_poly.pdbx_seq_one_letter_code
_entity_poly.pdbx_strand_id
1 'polypeptide(L)'
;MSLRLSINNLIVYFLIFYMQMNNSLKIVHYCFLLTSFLFLSLGTTVDAADKKEIAIKAPPGMAALPLDLPKPAFAGTPQNIKGVKQLEKPLGRPRPPFFAPKGVKNLALGKKITGSDEEPIVGEIKMITDGDKKAADGSYVELGPFTQYIQVDLEEEKEIYAVLLWHYHKQARVYFDVVIQVSNDPEFGKSTAIYNNDHDNSAEQGVGKDNHYVETSEGRLVDAKGVKGRYVRFYSGGNNASDLNHYIEVEVYGK
;
A
#
# COMPACT_ATOMS: atom_id res chain seq x y z
N MET A 1 30.83 27.05 17.26
CA MET A 1 30.75 27.78 18.55
C MET A 1 29.29 27.76 18.99
N SER A 2 28.94 26.82 19.88
CA SER A 2 27.55 26.55 20.30
C SER A 2 27.20 27.44 21.50
N LEU A 3 26.24 28.33 21.35
CA LEU A 3 25.67 29.11 22.48
C LEU A 3 24.76 28.19 23.29
N ARG A 4 25.26 27.57 24.32
CA ARG A 4 24.44 27.06 25.42
C ARG A 4 24.06 28.25 26.31
N LEU A 5 22.90 28.84 26.08
CA LEU A 5 22.26 29.72 27.07
C LEU A 5 21.90 28.84 28.28
N SER A 6 22.55 29.13 29.42
CA SER A 6 22.26 28.45 30.67
C SER A 6 20.82 28.74 31.12
N ILE A 7 20.09 27.71 31.55
CA ILE A 7 18.72 27.80 32.09
C ILE A 7 18.61 28.90 33.16
N ASN A 8 19.69 29.13 33.93
CA ASN A 8 19.74 30.18 34.93
C ASN A 8 19.59 31.60 34.35
N ASN A 9 20.13 31.86 33.17
CA ASN A 9 19.95 33.18 32.51
C ASN A 9 18.50 33.39 32.02
N LEU A 10 17.83 32.34 31.58
CA LEU A 10 16.43 32.39 31.18
C LEU A 10 15.50 32.72 32.34
N ILE A 11 15.76 32.15 33.51
CA ILE A 11 15.00 32.40 34.77
C ILE A 11 15.18 33.84 35.22
N VAL A 12 16.39 34.39 35.16
CA VAL A 12 16.65 35.80 35.53
C VAL A 12 15.93 36.76 34.61
N TYR A 13 15.94 36.55 33.30
CA TYR A 13 15.20 37.38 32.36
C TYR A 13 13.68 37.31 32.56
N PHE A 14 13.17 36.12 32.89
CA PHE A 14 11.75 35.93 33.18
C PHE A 14 11.32 36.68 34.46
N LEU A 15 12.13 36.64 35.52
CA LEU A 15 11.88 37.36 36.77
C LEU A 15 11.90 38.86 36.56
N ILE A 16 12.85 39.41 35.80
CA ILE A 16 12.93 40.84 35.49
C ILE A 16 11.70 41.30 34.70
N PHE A 17 11.29 40.51 33.69
CA PHE A 17 10.11 40.83 32.89
C PHE A 17 8.83 40.79 33.75
N TYR A 18 8.70 39.80 34.65
CA TYR A 18 7.56 39.68 35.54
C TYR A 18 7.47 40.84 36.57
N MET A 19 8.60 41.36 37.04
CA MET A 19 8.64 42.52 37.93
C MET A 19 8.19 43.85 37.23
N GLN A 20 8.35 43.95 35.93
CA GLN A 20 7.96 45.14 35.14
C GLN A 20 6.49 45.18 34.70
N MET A 21 5.76 44.05 34.85
CA MET A 21 4.35 43.96 34.50
C MET A 21 3.45 44.70 35.52
N ASN A 22 2.38 45.36 35.03
CA ASN A 22 1.39 45.96 35.93
C ASN A 22 0.55 44.90 36.66
N ASN A 23 -0.12 45.29 37.76
CA ASN A 23 -0.83 44.35 38.63
C ASN A 23 -1.96 43.59 37.94
N SER A 24 -2.64 44.18 36.97
CA SER A 24 -3.72 43.53 36.23
C SER A 24 -3.20 42.39 35.32
N LEU A 25 -2.04 42.59 34.67
CA LEU A 25 -1.41 41.56 33.84
C LEU A 25 -0.83 40.43 34.68
N LYS A 26 -0.35 40.71 35.92
CA LYS A 26 0.12 39.68 36.85
C LYS A 26 -0.99 38.74 37.28
N ILE A 27 -2.20 39.25 37.52
CA ILE A 27 -3.37 38.46 37.88
C ILE A 27 -3.76 37.52 36.73
N VAL A 28 -3.78 37.99 35.49
CA VAL A 28 -4.09 37.17 34.30
C VAL A 28 -3.03 36.06 34.12
N HIS A 29 -1.75 36.39 34.31
CA HIS A 29 -0.69 35.38 34.22
C HIS A 29 -0.76 34.33 35.34
N TYR A 30 -1.15 34.74 36.56
CA TYR A 30 -1.33 33.83 37.68
C TYR A 30 -2.50 32.86 37.45
N CYS A 31 -3.60 33.33 36.88
CA CYS A 31 -4.72 32.49 36.47
C CYS A 31 -4.34 31.51 35.36
N PHE A 32 -3.51 31.93 34.40
CA PHE A 32 -3.06 31.08 33.31
C PHE A 32 -2.08 29.98 33.80
N LEU A 33 -1.19 30.30 34.73
CA LEU A 33 -0.29 29.34 35.37
C LEU A 33 -1.02 28.34 36.27
N LEU A 34 -2.04 28.79 37.03
CA LEU A 34 -2.86 27.91 37.86
C LEU A 34 -3.72 26.95 37.03
N THR A 35 -4.26 27.39 35.90
CA THR A 35 -5.01 26.51 34.99
C THR A 35 -4.09 25.51 34.30
N SER A 36 -2.85 25.89 33.95
CA SER A 36 -1.86 24.97 33.37
C SER A 36 -1.39 23.92 34.38
N PHE A 37 -1.25 24.28 35.67
CA PHE A 37 -0.88 23.33 36.74
C PHE A 37 -2.03 22.38 37.11
N LEU A 38 -3.29 22.83 37.02
CA LEU A 38 -4.47 21.99 37.29
C LEU A 38 -4.68 20.98 36.17
N PHE A 39 -4.30 21.29 34.92
CA PHE A 39 -4.33 20.33 33.81
C PHE A 39 -3.18 19.31 33.85
N LEU A 40 -2.06 19.63 34.52
CA LEU A 40 -0.94 18.68 34.64
C LEU A 40 -1.15 17.65 35.76
N SER A 41 -2.09 17.87 36.70
CA SER A 41 -2.37 16.95 37.83
C SER A 41 -3.55 16.01 37.55
N LEU A 42 -4.30 16.21 36.45
CA LEU A 42 -5.25 15.25 35.89
C LEU A 42 -4.62 14.51 34.70
N GLY A 43 -3.38 14.11 34.86
CA GLY A 43 -2.80 13.05 34.06
C GLY A 43 -3.57 11.77 34.36
N THR A 44 -4.73 11.61 33.71
CA THR A 44 -5.21 10.27 33.46
C THR A 44 -4.09 9.59 32.70
N THR A 45 -3.38 8.69 33.35
CA THR A 45 -2.75 7.58 32.66
C THR A 45 -3.88 6.96 31.85
N VAL A 46 -4.00 7.37 30.58
CA VAL A 46 -4.63 6.51 29.60
C VAL A 46 -3.71 5.32 29.59
N ASP A 47 -4.04 4.32 30.42
CA ASP A 47 -3.56 2.98 30.21
C ASP A 47 -3.71 2.76 28.72
N ALA A 48 -2.59 2.61 28.04
CA ALA A 48 -2.57 2.04 26.72
C ALA A 48 -3.24 0.68 26.93
N ALA A 49 -4.56 0.67 26.79
CA ALA A 49 -5.36 -0.53 26.87
C ALA A 49 -4.66 -1.46 25.90
N ASP A 50 -4.04 -2.46 26.46
CA ASP A 50 -3.42 -3.58 25.78
C ASP A 50 -4.47 -4.04 24.77
N LYS A 51 -4.38 -3.53 23.53
CA LYS A 51 -5.21 -3.98 22.42
C LYS A 51 -4.73 -5.39 22.18
N LYS A 52 -5.27 -6.31 22.97
CA LYS A 52 -5.12 -7.73 22.78
C LYS A 52 -5.48 -7.98 21.33
N GLU A 53 -4.45 -8.07 20.50
CA GLU A 53 -4.57 -8.40 19.10
C GLU A 53 -5.28 -9.75 19.10
N ILE A 54 -6.55 -9.76 18.68
CA ILE A 54 -7.33 -10.99 18.59
C ILE A 54 -6.64 -11.79 17.50
N ALA A 55 -5.80 -12.73 17.89
CA ALA A 55 -5.12 -13.62 16.98
C ALA A 55 -6.19 -14.37 16.18
N ILE A 56 -6.40 -13.98 14.93
CA ILE A 56 -7.34 -14.63 14.03
C ILE A 56 -6.80 -16.04 13.77
N LYS A 57 -7.49 -17.06 14.31
CA LYS A 57 -7.08 -18.45 14.16
C LYS A 57 -7.36 -18.93 12.74
N ALA A 58 -6.36 -19.55 12.12
CA ALA A 58 -6.52 -20.14 10.80
C ALA A 58 -7.60 -21.25 10.81
N PRO A 59 -8.46 -21.33 9.78
CA PRO A 59 -9.36 -22.46 9.61
C PRO A 59 -8.60 -23.80 9.50
N PRO A 60 -9.24 -24.94 9.79
CA PRO A 60 -8.61 -26.26 9.61
C PRO A 60 -8.06 -26.45 8.19
N GLY A 61 -6.84 -26.95 8.06
CA GLY A 61 -6.20 -27.16 6.76
C GLY A 61 -5.63 -25.91 6.09
N MET A 62 -5.87 -24.72 6.65
CA MET A 62 -5.37 -23.46 6.14
C MET A 62 -4.15 -22.96 6.94
N ALA A 63 -3.39 -22.06 6.33
CA ALA A 63 -2.32 -21.30 6.97
C ALA A 63 -2.36 -19.86 6.45
N ALA A 64 -1.94 -18.91 7.27
CA ALA A 64 -1.73 -17.55 6.79
C ALA A 64 -0.61 -17.53 5.74
N LEU A 65 -0.79 -16.77 4.66
CA LEU A 65 0.29 -16.56 3.70
C LEU A 65 1.45 -15.84 4.38
N PRO A 66 2.69 -16.34 4.20
CA PRO A 66 3.89 -15.71 4.74
C PRO A 66 4.28 -14.50 3.87
N LEU A 67 3.54 -13.39 3.99
CA LEU A 67 3.80 -12.20 3.21
C LEU A 67 4.96 -11.41 3.82
N ASP A 68 6.00 -11.19 3.04
CA ASP A 68 7.08 -10.26 3.36
C ASP A 68 6.76 -8.90 2.72
N LEU A 69 6.25 -7.96 3.52
CA LEU A 69 5.81 -6.66 3.05
C LEU A 69 6.92 -5.62 3.18
N PRO A 70 7.14 -4.77 2.17
CA PRO A 70 8.10 -3.68 2.25
C PRO A 70 7.65 -2.62 3.26
N LYS A 71 8.61 -1.84 3.76
CA LYS A 71 8.31 -0.73 4.67
C LYS A 71 7.44 0.32 3.98
N PRO A 72 6.42 0.86 4.66
CA PRO A 72 5.62 1.96 4.12
C PRO A 72 6.49 3.17 3.75
N ALA A 73 6.28 3.72 2.56
CA ALA A 73 6.94 4.93 2.11
C ALA A 73 6.29 6.20 2.68
N PHE A 74 5.04 6.12 3.12
CA PHE A 74 4.30 7.20 3.77
C PHE A 74 3.44 6.63 4.91
N ALA A 75 3.09 7.50 5.86
CA ALA A 75 2.23 7.12 6.99
C ALA A 75 0.79 7.57 6.76
N GLY A 76 -0.15 6.72 7.11
CA GLY A 76 -1.59 6.99 7.03
C GLY A 76 -2.16 6.84 5.62
N THR A 77 -3.47 7.02 5.52
CA THR A 77 -4.16 6.99 4.23
C THR A 77 -4.24 8.41 3.68
N PRO A 78 -3.79 8.65 2.46
CA PRO A 78 -3.97 9.94 1.82
C PRO A 78 -5.45 10.28 1.70
N GLN A 79 -5.85 11.38 2.31
CA GLN A 79 -7.25 11.85 2.25
C GLN A 79 -7.49 12.82 1.10
N ASN A 80 -6.46 13.13 0.32
CA ASN A 80 -6.47 14.17 -0.71
C ASN A 80 -6.65 13.63 -2.14
N ILE A 81 -6.86 12.34 -2.33
CA ILE A 81 -7.18 11.78 -3.64
C ILE A 81 -8.61 12.17 -3.99
N LYS A 82 -8.74 13.17 -4.87
CA LYS A 82 -10.02 13.71 -5.32
C LYS A 82 -10.33 13.23 -6.74
N GLY A 83 -11.62 13.14 -7.06
CA GLY A 83 -12.09 12.89 -8.42
C GLY A 83 -12.10 11.42 -8.85
N VAL A 84 -11.58 10.50 -8.06
CA VAL A 84 -11.67 9.07 -8.35
C VAL A 84 -13.00 8.53 -7.87
N LYS A 85 -13.84 8.10 -8.81
CA LYS A 85 -15.11 7.43 -8.51
C LYS A 85 -14.83 6.00 -8.05
N GLN A 86 -15.73 5.41 -7.28
CA GLN A 86 -15.65 4.01 -6.84
C GLN A 86 -14.32 3.65 -6.15
N LEU A 87 -13.71 4.62 -5.45
CA LEU A 87 -12.53 4.38 -4.64
C LEU A 87 -12.93 3.65 -3.34
N GLU A 88 -12.28 2.55 -3.03
CA GLU A 88 -12.52 1.86 -1.76
C GLU A 88 -12.11 2.71 -0.57
N LYS A 89 -12.85 2.55 0.53
CA LYS A 89 -12.50 3.24 1.77
C LYS A 89 -11.23 2.63 2.35
N PRO A 90 -10.30 3.49 2.83
CA PRO A 90 -9.11 3.01 3.50
C PRO A 90 -9.44 2.10 4.68
N LEU A 91 -8.72 1.02 4.82
CA LEU A 91 -8.92 0.08 5.92
C LEU A 91 -8.61 0.69 7.30
N GLY A 92 -7.72 1.73 7.35
CA GLY A 92 -7.31 2.41 8.58
C GLY A 92 -6.52 1.53 9.56
N ARG A 93 -6.15 0.34 9.15
CA ARG A 93 -5.37 -0.66 9.90
C ARG A 93 -4.64 -1.58 8.92
N PRO A 94 -3.61 -2.31 9.34
CA PRO A 94 -2.99 -3.34 8.51
C PRO A 94 -4.03 -4.35 8.00
N ARG A 95 -3.81 -4.87 6.80
CA ARG A 95 -4.65 -5.90 6.21
C ARG A 95 -4.66 -7.15 7.11
N PRO A 96 -5.83 -7.76 7.35
CA PRO A 96 -5.90 -9.01 8.09
C PRO A 96 -5.14 -10.12 7.34
N PRO A 97 -4.67 -11.17 8.06
CA PRO A 97 -4.03 -12.32 7.44
C PRO A 97 -4.94 -12.94 6.37
N PHE A 98 -4.37 -13.26 5.21
CA PHE A 98 -5.04 -14.07 4.20
C PHE A 98 -4.71 -15.54 4.45
N PHE A 99 -5.74 -16.38 4.53
CA PHE A 99 -5.58 -17.81 4.75
C PHE A 99 -5.75 -18.59 3.44
N ALA A 100 -4.75 -19.42 3.12
CA ALA A 100 -4.77 -20.33 1.98
C ALA A 100 -4.51 -21.76 2.44
N PRO A 101 -4.76 -22.78 1.62
CA PRO A 101 -4.40 -24.16 1.94
C PRO A 101 -2.92 -24.30 2.29
N LYS A 102 -2.60 -25.15 3.24
CA LYS A 102 -1.20 -25.42 3.60
C LYS A 102 -0.39 -25.85 2.38
N GLY A 103 0.86 -25.39 2.31
CA GLY A 103 1.77 -25.70 1.19
C GLY A 103 1.70 -24.72 0.02
N VAL A 104 0.79 -23.73 0.06
CA VAL A 104 0.75 -22.62 -0.91
C VAL A 104 2.02 -21.77 -0.75
N LYS A 105 2.66 -21.45 -1.88
CA LYS A 105 3.88 -20.64 -1.96
C LYS A 105 3.82 -19.66 -3.12
N ASN A 106 4.70 -18.65 -3.14
CA ASN A 106 4.85 -17.79 -4.31
C ASN A 106 5.44 -18.60 -5.48
N LEU A 107 4.69 -18.70 -6.56
CA LEU A 107 5.03 -19.42 -7.79
C LEU A 107 5.63 -18.52 -8.86
N ALA A 108 5.50 -17.18 -8.70
CA ALA A 108 5.95 -16.21 -9.70
C ALA A 108 7.44 -15.84 -9.55
N LEU A 109 8.02 -16.04 -8.38
CA LEU A 109 9.39 -15.61 -8.10
C LEU A 109 10.39 -16.17 -9.12
N GLY A 110 11.07 -15.28 -9.84
CA GLY A 110 12.08 -15.60 -10.86
C GLY A 110 11.51 -16.26 -12.12
N LYS A 111 10.18 -16.27 -12.31
CA LYS A 111 9.54 -16.83 -13.49
C LYS A 111 9.67 -15.93 -14.71
N LYS A 112 9.56 -16.54 -15.88
CA LYS A 112 9.52 -15.82 -17.14
C LYS A 112 8.31 -14.88 -17.17
N ILE A 113 8.58 -13.62 -17.47
CA ILE A 113 7.59 -12.58 -17.61
C ILE A 113 7.76 -11.88 -18.97
N THR A 114 6.67 -11.49 -19.57
CA THR A 114 6.60 -10.70 -20.81
C THR A 114 5.68 -9.51 -20.60
N GLY A 115 5.72 -8.53 -21.50
CA GLY A 115 4.85 -7.35 -21.46
C GLY A 115 4.40 -6.98 -22.86
N SER A 116 3.35 -6.15 -22.95
CA SER A 116 2.90 -5.53 -24.19
C SER A 116 3.89 -4.47 -24.70
N ASP A 117 4.60 -3.83 -23.76
CA ASP A 117 5.70 -2.90 -24.05
C ASP A 117 7.02 -3.66 -23.86
N GLU A 118 7.72 -3.95 -24.94
CA GLU A 118 8.98 -4.70 -24.93
C GLU A 118 10.19 -3.82 -24.54
N GLU A 119 10.03 -2.50 -24.63
CA GLU A 119 11.07 -1.52 -24.32
C GLU A 119 10.61 -0.54 -23.24
N PRO A 120 10.53 -0.97 -21.97
CA PRO A 120 10.15 -0.10 -20.85
C PRO A 120 10.93 1.20 -20.80
N ILE A 121 10.27 2.30 -20.42
CA ILE A 121 10.90 3.61 -20.24
C ILE A 121 11.92 3.56 -19.10
N VAL A 122 11.59 2.79 -18.03
CA VAL A 122 12.46 2.57 -16.87
C VAL A 122 12.43 1.10 -16.50
N GLY A 123 13.60 0.57 -16.13
CA GLY A 123 13.75 -0.79 -15.63
C GLY A 123 13.74 -1.86 -16.74
N GLU A 124 13.62 -3.10 -16.33
CA GLU A 124 13.52 -4.27 -17.21
C GLU A 124 12.35 -5.14 -16.74
N ILE A 125 11.57 -5.69 -17.66
CA ILE A 125 10.34 -6.50 -17.36
C ILE A 125 10.62 -7.61 -16.34
N LYS A 126 11.80 -8.25 -16.39
CA LYS A 126 12.17 -9.32 -15.46
C LYS A 126 12.24 -8.89 -13.99
N MET A 127 12.34 -7.58 -13.70
CA MET A 127 12.37 -7.06 -12.33
C MET A 127 11.03 -7.27 -11.60
N ILE A 128 9.93 -7.45 -12.35
CA ILE A 128 8.59 -7.55 -11.78
C ILE A 128 8.34 -8.90 -11.06
N THR A 129 9.28 -9.85 -11.15
CA THR A 129 9.21 -11.15 -10.46
C THR A 129 10.51 -11.48 -9.71
N ASP A 130 11.35 -10.49 -9.40
CA ASP A 130 12.67 -10.70 -8.78
C ASP A 130 12.64 -10.72 -7.24
N GLY A 131 11.48 -10.39 -6.65
CA GLY A 131 11.25 -10.35 -5.21
C GLY A 131 11.56 -8.99 -4.56
N ASP A 132 12.04 -7.98 -5.29
CA ASP A 132 12.23 -6.64 -4.75
C ASP A 132 10.93 -5.81 -4.81
N LYS A 133 10.28 -5.70 -3.67
CA LYS A 133 9.02 -4.97 -3.49
C LYS A 133 9.22 -3.53 -3.03
N LYS A 134 10.46 -3.04 -3.01
CA LYS A 134 10.76 -1.68 -2.56
C LYS A 134 10.45 -0.67 -3.65
N ALA A 135 9.69 0.36 -3.32
CA ALA A 135 9.46 1.49 -4.23
C ALA A 135 10.65 2.47 -4.22
N ALA A 136 11.86 1.96 -4.41
CA ALA A 136 13.07 2.75 -4.49
C ALA A 136 13.33 3.21 -5.93
N ASP A 137 14.14 4.26 -6.10
CA ASP A 137 14.55 4.70 -7.43
C ASP A 137 15.38 3.58 -8.07
N GLY A 138 14.98 3.14 -9.27
CA GLY A 138 15.59 2.02 -9.99
C GLY A 138 15.01 0.64 -9.66
N SER A 139 14.09 0.51 -8.70
CA SER A 139 13.41 -0.75 -8.36
C SER A 139 11.97 -0.79 -8.88
N TYR A 140 11.70 -0.23 -10.04
CA TYR A 140 10.40 -0.32 -10.69
C TYR A 140 10.52 -0.33 -12.20
N VAL A 141 9.52 -0.84 -12.87
CA VAL A 141 9.40 -0.85 -14.32
C VAL A 141 8.33 0.16 -14.73
N GLU A 142 8.67 1.06 -15.66
CA GLU A 142 7.75 2.03 -16.23
C GLU A 142 7.48 1.70 -17.68
N LEU A 143 6.23 1.35 -17.98
CA LEU A 143 5.75 1.09 -19.33
C LEU A 143 5.09 2.34 -19.90
N GLY A 144 4.98 2.39 -21.22
CA GLY A 144 4.34 3.47 -21.97
C GLY A 144 2.90 3.76 -21.57
N PRO A 145 2.31 4.82 -22.16
CA PRO A 145 0.91 5.20 -21.94
C PRO A 145 -0.06 4.18 -22.54
N PHE A 146 -1.36 4.43 -22.33
CA PHE A 146 -2.47 3.55 -22.69
C PHE A 146 -2.49 2.26 -21.88
N THR A 147 -3.40 1.36 -22.21
CA THR A 147 -3.48 0.06 -21.57
C THR A 147 -2.25 -0.79 -21.90
N GLN A 148 -1.49 -1.13 -20.88
CA GLN A 148 -0.36 -2.06 -20.96
C GLN A 148 -0.66 -3.32 -20.16
N TYR A 149 0.05 -4.41 -20.46
CA TYR A 149 0.00 -5.59 -19.64
C TYR A 149 1.38 -6.20 -19.40
N ILE A 150 1.49 -6.94 -18.31
CA ILE A 150 2.55 -7.90 -18.05
C ILE A 150 1.95 -9.29 -17.88
N GLN A 151 2.69 -10.33 -18.24
CA GLN A 151 2.24 -11.72 -18.18
C GLN A 151 3.31 -12.63 -17.60
N VAL A 152 2.95 -13.33 -16.54
CA VAL A 152 3.79 -14.35 -15.90
C VAL A 152 3.44 -15.72 -16.45
N ASP A 153 4.45 -16.52 -16.83
CA ASP A 153 4.32 -17.93 -17.15
C ASP A 153 4.73 -18.80 -15.94
N LEU A 154 3.78 -19.48 -15.34
CA LEU A 154 4.01 -20.40 -14.22
C LEU A 154 4.57 -21.76 -14.68
N GLU A 155 4.82 -21.93 -16.00
CA GLU A 155 5.38 -23.11 -16.68
C GLU A 155 4.41 -24.30 -16.79
N GLU A 156 3.49 -24.46 -15.86
CA GLU A 156 2.45 -25.48 -15.87
C GLU A 156 1.16 -24.97 -15.21
N GLU A 157 0.04 -25.65 -15.43
CA GLU A 157 -1.22 -25.31 -14.76
C GLU A 157 -1.08 -25.45 -13.25
N LYS A 158 -1.47 -24.43 -12.51
CA LYS A 158 -1.43 -24.34 -11.05
C LYS A 158 -2.80 -23.98 -10.47
N GLU A 159 -3.07 -24.42 -9.24
CA GLU A 159 -4.16 -23.88 -8.44
C GLU A 159 -3.71 -22.60 -7.74
N ILE A 160 -4.30 -21.47 -8.12
CA ILE A 160 -3.92 -20.13 -7.65
C ILE A 160 -4.94 -19.69 -6.60
N TYR A 161 -4.45 -19.37 -5.40
CA TYR A 161 -5.30 -18.98 -4.26
C TYR A 161 -5.26 -17.49 -3.98
N ALA A 162 -4.12 -16.84 -4.17
CA ALA A 162 -4.00 -15.40 -4.05
C ALA A 162 -2.99 -14.84 -5.04
N VAL A 163 -3.23 -13.60 -5.42
CA VAL A 163 -2.30 -12.80 -6.24
C VAL A 163 -2.05 -11.50 -5.51
N LEU A 164 -0.80 -11.07 -5.46
CA LEU A 164 -0.42 -9.74 -5.01
C LEU A 164 0.20 -8.98 -6.16
N LEU A 165 -0.19 -7.72 -6.27
CA LEU A 165 0.30 -6.78 -7.26
C LEU A 165 0.78 -5.52 -6.54
N TRP A 166 2.01 -5.10 -6.78
CA TRP A 166 2.53 -3.80 -6.40
C TRP A 166 2.79 -2.97 -7.64
N HIS A 167 2.02 -1.90 -7.78
CA HIS A 167 2.39 -0.77 -8.60
C HIS A 167 3.31 0.17 -7.79
N TYR A 168 3.68 1.32 -8.36
CA TYR A 168 4.55 2.26 -7.66
C TYR A 168 3.86 2.87 -6.44
N HIS A 169 4.34 2.49 -5.25
CA HIS A 169 3.74 2.84 -3.96
C HIS A 169 4.57 3.80 -3.09
N LYS A 170 5.63 4.42 -3.65
CA LYS A 170 6.38 5.48 -2.96
C LYS A 170 5.53 6.73 -2.75
N GLN A 171 4.51 6.92 -3.59
CA GLN A 171 3.51 7.96 -3.51
C GLN A 171 2.12 7.34 -3.54
N ALA A 172 1.16 8.02 -2.93
CA ALA A 172 -0.22 7.60 -3.01
C ALA A 172 -0.74 7.77 -4.43
N ARG A 173 -0.94 6.67 -5.12
CA ARG A 173 -1.49 6.61 -6.48
C ARG A 173 -2.70 5.69 -6.53
N VAL A 174 -3.55 5.94 -7.50
CA VAL A 174 -4.66 5.06 -7.87
C VAL A 174 -4.45 4.68 -9.33
N TYR A 175 -4.28 3.39 -9.60
CA TYR A 175 -4.15 2.89 -10.97
C TYR A 175 -5.53 2.54 -11.53
N PHE A 176 -5.71 2.84 -12.81
CA PHE A 176 -6.96 2.64 -13.55
C PHE A 176 -6.85 1.39 -14.41
N ASP A 177 -8.01 0.85 -14.77
CA ASP A 177 -8.16 -0.27 -15.69
C ASP A 177 -7.29 -1.46 -15.31
N VAL A 178 -7.15 -1.66 -13.99
CA VAL A 178 -6.44 -2.81 -13.46
C VAL A 178 -7.31 -4.04 -13.64
N VAL A 179 -6.84 -4.95 -14.50
CA VAL A 179 -7.50 -6.24 -14.73
C VAL A 179 -6.49 -7.35 -14.51
N ILE A 180 -6.86 -8.36 -13.71
CA ILE A 180 -6.03 -9.54 -13.47
C ILE A 180 -6.78 -10.76 -13.97
N GLN A 181 -6.16 -11.46 -14.93
CA GLN A 181 -6.73 -12.64 -15.58
C GLN A 181 -5.82 -13.85 -15.42
N VAL A 182 -6.45 -15.02 -15.37
CA VAL A 182 -5.78 -16.33 -15.35
C VAL A 182 -6.22 -17.14 -16.55
N SER A 183 -5.28 -17.78 -17.23
CA SER A 183 -5.53 -18.59 -18.42
C SER A 183 -4.57 -19.78 -18.54
N ASN A 184 -4.97 -20.79 -19.29
CA ASN A 184 -4.08 -21.84 -19.82
C ASN A 184 -3.62 -21.53 -21.26
N ASP A 185 -4.20 -20.51 -21.88
CA ASP A 185 -3.86 -20.03 -23.22
C ASP A 185 -2.94 -18.80 -23.10
N PRO A 186 -1.72 -18.83 -23.66
CA PRO A 186 -0.80 -17.69 -23.60
C PRO A 186 -1.34 -16.45 -24.31
N GLU A 187 -2.28 -16.60 -25.25
CA GLU A 187 -2.90 -15.49 -25.98
C GLU A 187 -4.15 -14.94 -25.27
N PHE A 188 -4.60 -15.60 -24.19
CA PHE A 188 -5.78 -15.20 -23.41
C PHE A 188 -7.10 -15.13 -24.20
N GLY A 189 -7.21 -15.90 -25.29
CA GLY A 189 -8.48 -16.04 -26.02
C GLY A 189 -9.61 -16.60 -25.13
N LYS A 190 -9.24 -17.33 -24.07
CA LYS A 190 -10.15 -17.74 -23.00
C LYS A 190 -9.45 -17.54 -21.65
N SER A 191 -10.03 -16.72 -20.80
CA SER A 191 -9.47 -16.40 -19.50
C SER A 191 -10.54 -16.30 -18.41
N THR A 192 -10.12 -16.24 -17.16
CA THR A 192 -10.94 -15.95 -16.00
C THR A 192 -10.41 -14.69 -15.33
N ALA A 193 -11.20 -13.62 -15.33
CA ALA A 193 -10.88 -12.41 -14.58
C ALA A 193 -11.10 -12.67 -13.08
N ILE A 194 -10.07 -12.43 -12.28
CA ILE A 194 -10.11 -12.54 -10.81
C ILE A 194 -10.17 -11.18 -10.13
N TYR A 195 -9.86 -10.11 -10.85
CA TYR A 195 -10.00 -8.72 -10.46
C TYR A 195 -10.20 -7.85 -11.70
N ASN A 196 -11.10 -6.87 -11.62
CA ASN A 196 -11.32 -5.93 -12.71
C ASN A 196 -11.96 -4.63 -12.18
N ASN A 197 -11.21 -3.51 -12.20
CA ASN A 197 -11.70 -2.17 -11.86
C ASN A 197 -11.87 -1.24 -13.07
N ASP A 198 -11.84 -1.80 -14.28
CA ASP A 198 -12.13 -1.09 -15.52
C ASP A 198 -13.66 -0.95 -15.71
N HIS A 199 -14.21 0.17 -15.28
CA HIS A 199 -15.66 0.36 -15.23
C HIS A 199 -16.28 0.80 -16.57
N ASP A 200 -15.47 1.30 -17.49
CA ASP A 200 -15.92 1.77 -18.81
C ASP A 200 -15.46 0.89 -19.99
N ASN A 201 -14.74 -0.20 -19.64
CA ASN A 201 -14.17 -1.14 -20.61
C ASN A 201 -13.12 -0.52 -21.54
N SER A 202 -12.38 0.48 -21.06
CA SER A 202 -11.34 1.13 -21.86
C SER A 202 -10.13 0.21 -22.11
N ALA A 203 -9.90 -0.78 -21.25
CA ALA A 203 -8.91 -1.83 -21.46
C ALA A 203 -9.37 -2.97 -22.37
N GLU A 204 -10.62 -2.95 -22.85
CA GLU A 204 -11.23 -3.99 -23.71
C GLU A 204 -11.24 -5.41 -23.08
N GLN A 205 -11.16 -5.49 -21.75
CA GLN A 205 -11.16 -6.75 -21.00
C GLN A 205 -12.48 -7.04 -20.29
N GLY A 206 -13.56 -6.36 -20.69
CA GLY A 206 -14.89 -6.43 -20.10
C GLY A 206 -15.08 -5.44 -18.94
N VAL A 207 -16.33 -5.03 -18.73
CA VAL A 207 -16.70 -4.06 -17.69
C VAL A 207 -16.46 -4.63 -16.30
N GLY A 208 -15.64 -3.95 -15.53
CA GLY A 208 -15.27 -4.30 -14.16
C GLY A 208 -16.31 -3.91 -13.12
N LYS A 209 -16.17 -4.52 -11.92
CA LYS A 209 -17.04 -4.27 -10.76
C LYS A 209 -16.26 -4.02 -9.48
N ASP A 210 -14.94 -4.24 -9.51
CA ASP A 210 -14.09 -4.04 -8.36
C ASP A 210 -13.79 -2.55 -8.17
N ASN A 211 -13.65 -2.12 -6.92
CA ASN A 211 -13.34 -0.74 -6.63
C ASN A 211 -11.88 -0.40 -6.96
N HIS A 212 -11.63 0.84 -7.33
CA HIS A 212 -10.28 1.40 -7.31
C HIS A 212 -9.73 1.40 -5.88
N TYR A 213 -8.43 1.37 -5.74
CA TYR A 213 -7.74 1.39 -4.45
C TYR A 213 -6.54 2.34 -4.48
N VAL A 214 -6.16 2.82 -3.30
CA VAL A 214 -4.90 3.56 -3.16
C VAL A 214 -3.76 2.57 -3.03
N GLU A 215 -2.75 2.71 -3.89
CA GLU A 215 -1.55 1.87 -3.83
C GLU A 215 -0.76 2.15 -2.56
N THR A 216 -0.34 1.09 -1.89
CA THR A 216 0.43 1.14 -0.65
C THR A 216 1.52 0.07 -0.65
N SER A 217 2.42 0.13 0.34
CA SER A 217 3.43 -0.91 0.56
C SER A 217 2.86 -2.32 0.79
N GLU A 218 1.56 -2.44 1.09
CA GLU A 218 0.92 -3.75 1.24
C GLU A 218 0.58 -4.41 -0.10
N GLY A 219 0.59 -3.64 -1.21
CA GLY A 219 0.15 -4.09 -2.52
C GLY A 219 -1.33 -4.49 -2.58
N ARG A 220 -1.85 -4.75 -3.76
CA ARG A 220 -3.20 -5.26 -3.94
C ARG A 220 -3.23 -6.77 -3.82
N LEU A 221 -3.83 -7.28 -2.76
CA LEU A 221 -4.10 -8.71 -2.60
C LEU A 221 -5.47 -9.04 -3.19
N VAL A 222 -5.50 -10.04 -4.08
CA VAL A 222 -6.71 -10.56 -4.73
C VAL A 222 -6.88 -12.04 -4.36
N ASP A 223 -8.08 -12.38 -3.89
CA ASP A 223 -8.46 -13.78 -3.64
C ASP A 223 -8.82 -14.45 -4.97
N ALA A 224 -7.95 -15.36 -5.42
CA ALA A 224 -8.12 -16.10 -6.66
C ALA A 224 -8.93 -17.42 -6.50
N LYS A 225 -9.32 -17.76 -5.28
CA LYS A 225 -10.25 -18.85 -4.94
C LYS A 225 -9.91 -20.22 -5.52
N GLY A 226 -8.63 -20.52 -5.75
CA GLY A 226 -8.19 -21.78 -6.33
C GLY A 226 -8.43 -21.90 -7.82
N VAL A 227 -8.51 -20.79 -8.56
CA VAL A 227 -8.60 -20.81 -10.02
C VAL A 227 -7.39 -21.53 -10.61
N LYS A 228 -7.63 -22.30 -11.68
CA LYS A 228 -6.56 -23.04 -12.34
C LYS A 228 -6.09 -22.31 -13.59
N GLY A 229 -4.78 -22.22 -13.77
CA GLY A 229 -4.17 -21.69 -14.96
C GLY A 229 -2.65 -21.69 -14.89
N ARG A 230 -2.04 -21.58 -16.07
CA ARG A 230 -0.60 -21.49 -16.26
C ARG A 230 -0.13 -20.04 -16.34
N TYR A 231 -0.93 -19.17 -16.96
CA TYR A 231 -0.57 -17.78 -17.22
C TYR A 231 -1.39 -16.85 -16.34
N VAL A 232 -0.73 -15.82 -15.79
CA VAL A 232 -1.42 -14.73 -15.09
C VAL A 232 -1.03 -13.43 -15.77
N ARG A 233 -2.03 -12.68 -16.24
CA ARG A 233 -1.84 -11.40 -16.94
C ARG A 233 -2.42 -10.27 -16.10
N PHE A 234 -1.69 -9.17 -16.06
CA PHE A 234 -2.02 -7.96 -15.28
C PHE A 234 -2.05 -6.79 -16.23
N TYR A 235 -3.18 -6.14 -16.35
CA TYR A 235 -3.37 -4.93 -17.16
C TYR A 235 -3.41 -3.71 -16.24
N SER A 236 -3.05 -2.54 -16.79
CA SER A 236 -3.31 -1.23 -16.19
C SER A 236 -3.35 -0.15 -17.29
N GLY A 237 -4.13 0.92 -17.06
CA GLY A 237 -4.33 2.04 -17.99
C GLY A 237 -3.92 3.37 -17.35
N GLY A 238 -2.66 3.49 -16.88
CA GLY A 238 -2.17 4.69 -16.20
C GLY A 238 -2.66 4.85 -14.77
N ASN A 239 -2.54 6.05 -14.22
CA ASN A 239 -2.90 6.36 -12.84
C ASN A 239 -3.32 7.82 -12.66
N ASN A 240 -3.80 8.20 -11.48
CA ASN A 240 -4.27 9.56 -11.20
C ASN A 240 -3.20 10.67 -11.25
N ALA A 241 -1.93 10.33 -11.46
CA ALA A 241 -0.83 11.29 -11.56
C ALA A 241 -0.14 11.28 -12.95
N SER A 242 -0.32 10.22 -13.76
CA SER A 242 0.37 10.02 -15.04
C SER A 242 -0.37 9.00 -15.88
N ASP A 243 -0.25 9.11 -17.20
CA ASP A 243 -0.77 8.13 -18.15
C ASP A 243 0.13 6.88 -18.24
N LEU A 244 1.27 6.86 -17.56
CA LEU A 244 2.23 5.77 -17.59
C LEU A 244 1.87 4.67 -16.61
N ASN A 245 2.30 3.46 -16.93
CA ASN A 245 2.07 2.26 -16.13
C ASN A 245 3.33 1.89 -15.37
N HIS A 246 3.21 1.59 -14.09
CA HIS A 246 4.36 1.30 -13.25
C HIS A 246 4.13 -0.01 -12.52
N TYR A 247 5.07 -0.94 -12.63
CA TYR A 247 5.05 -2.20 -11.91
C TYR A 247 6.30 -2.32 -11.05
N ILE A 248 6.15 -2.79 -9.82
CA ILE A 248 7.27 -3.12 -8.93
C ILE A 248 7.42 -4.62 -8.84
N GLU A 249 6.38 -5.32 -8.39
CA GLU A 249 6.44 -6.76 -8.18
C GLU A 249 5.05 -7.38 -8.33
N VAL A 250 5.03 -8.65 -8.75
CA VAL A 250 3.84 -9.50 -8.68
C VAL A 250 4.19 -10.82 -8.00
N GLU A 251 3.31 -11.26 -7.12
CA GLU A 251 3.41 -12.58 -6.50
C GLU A 251 2.15 -13.38 -6.79
N VAL A 252 2.31 -14.65 -7.13
CA VAL A 252 1.23 -15.59 -7.40
C VAL A 252 1.33 -16.74 -6.42
N TYR A 253 0.39 -16.83 -5.50
CA TYR A 253 0.38 -17.84 -4.45
C TYR A 253 -0.48 -19.01 -4.84
N GLY A 254 0.14 -20.18 -5.00
CA GLY A 254 -0.50 -21.39 -5.47
C GLY A 254 0.25 -22.68 -5.13
N LYS A 255 -0.20 -23.78 -5.71
CA LYS A 255 0.40 -25.11 -5.60
C LYS A 255 0.14 -25.96 -6.85
#